data_e7fb10f152d9a1cb69ec42a6ec4f3d01
#
_entry.id   e7fb10f152d9a1cb69ec42a6ec4f3d01
#
_cell.length_a   1.000
_cell.length_b   1.000
_cell.length_c   1.000
_cell.angle_alpha   90.00
_cell.angle_beta   90.00
_cell.angle_gamma   90.00
#
_symmetry.space_group_name_H-M   'P 1'
#
loop_
_entity.id
_entity.type
_entity.pdbx_description
1 polymer ?
#
loop_
_entity_poly.entity_id
_entity_poly.type
_entity_poly.pdbx_seq_one_letter_code
_entity_poly.pdbx_strand_id
1 'polypeptide(L)'
;NSKISQWLKYRYVNINQYYGRGQNYEDKIYTEEHRSYGIHELSYQFRSDEVLKPLEAIGNVQGGKGFVRLNLRYKQHFVGKDKRRGVWVQAYGGWLPVYDSPDAAVGFTINGMASSGYFSRDYMFDQWLGGRNAESGIFSHQVYEKDAGLKTLSTIGIGDKWMIGGGA
;
A
#
# COMPACT_ATOMS: atom_id res chain seq x y z
N ASN A 1 -33.26 -1.24 4.03
CA ASN A 1 -32.65 -1.68 2.76
C ASN A 1 -31.14 -1.51 2.88
N SER A 2 -30.42 -2.61 3.10
CA SER A 2 -28.96 -2.62 3.01
C SER A 2 -28.55 -2.53 1.54
N LYS A 3 -27.71 -1.55 1.21
CA LYS A 3 -27.18 -1.38 -0.13
C LYS A 3 -25.85 -2.14 -0.21
N ILE A 4 -25.82 -3.16 -1.02
CA ILE A 4 -24.59 -3.93 -1.29
C ILE A 4 -24.02 -3.46 -2.62
N SER A 5 -22.73 -3.18 -2.64
CA SER A 5 -21.99 -2.80 -3.83
C SER A 5 -20.78 -3.72 -3.97
N GLN A 6 -20.52 -4.14 -5.19
CA GLN A 6 -19.40 -5.01 -5.51
C GLN A 6 -18.73 -4.51 -6.77
N TRP A 7 -17.39 -4.47 -6.77
CA TRP A 7 -16.59 -4.06 -7.92
C TRP A 7 -15.45 -5.05 -8.13
N LEU A 8 -15.24 -5.36 -9.39
CA LEU A 8 -14.04 -6.05 -9.85
C LEU A 8 -13.26 -5.08 -10.73
N LYS A 9 -12.00 -4.83 -10.39
CA LYS A 9 -11.11 -3.93 -11.12
C LYS A 9 -9.87 -4.69 -11.55
N TYR A 10 -9.54 -4.60 -12.82
CA TYR A 10 -8.25 -5.02 -13.34
C TYR A 10 -7.44 -3.79 -13.75
N ARG A 11 -6.14 -3.81 -13.46
CA ARG A 11 -5.21 -2.77 -13.84
C ARG A 11 -3.89 -3.41 -14.28
N TYR A 12 -3.31 -2.87 -15.34
CA TYR A 12 -1.94 -3.12 -15.74
C TYR A 12 -1.15 -1.82 -15.64
N VAL A 13 0.02 -1.87 -15.04
CA VAL A 13 0.94 -0.73 -14.90
C VAL A 13 2.31 -1.15 -15.41
N ASN A 14 2.85 -0.37 -16.33
CA ASN A 14 4.23 -0.52 -16.78
C ASN A 14 5.05 0.66 -16.26
N ILE A 15 6.12 0.37 -15.56
CA ILE A 15 6.93 1.36 -14.85
C ILE A 15 8.35 1.30 -15.40
N ASN A 16 8.84 2.46 -15.85
CA ASN A 16 10.20 2.66 -16.27
C ASN A 16 10.88 3.61 -15.30
N GLN A 17 11.88 3.13 -14.59
CA GLN A 17 12.63 3.90 -13.60
C GLN A 17 14.07 4.08 -14.04
N TYR A 18 14.54 5.31 -13.92
CA TYR A 18 15.94 5.67 -14.11
C TYR A 18 16.53 5.97 -12.74
N TYR A 19 17.53 5.21 -12.34
CA TYR A 19 18.27 5.47 -11.11
C TYR A 19 19.64 6.03 -11.48
N GLY A 20 19.91 7.26 -11.06
CA GLY A 20 21.27 7.77 -11.00
C GLY A 20 21.98 7.13 -9.80
N ARG A 21 22.81 6.14 -9.98
CA ARG A 21 23.69 5.65 -8.91
C ARG A 21 24.79 6.65 -8.66
N GLY A 22 24.92 7.05 -7.39
CA GLY A 22 25.71 8.10 -6.85
C GLY A 22 27.13 8.28 -7.40
N GLN A 23 27.55 9.53 -7.39
CA GLN A 23 28.90 9.96 -7.69
C GLN A 23 29.92 9.22 -6.82
N ASN A 24 30.77 8.43 -7.41
CA ASN A 24 32.10 8.27 -6.87
C ASN A 24 32.85 9.57 -7.17
N TYR A 25 33.22 10.29 -6.12
CA TYR A 25 33.88 11.61 -6.21
C TYR A 25 35.20 11.58 -6.98
N GLU A 26 35.79 10.41 -7.19
CA GLU A 26 37.06 10.24 -7.87
C GLU A 26 36.94 10.04 -9.39
N ASP A 27 35.89 9.40 -9.90
CA ASP A 27 35.87 8.97 -11.32
C ASP A 27 34.81 9.61 -12.21
N LYS A 28 33.90 10.44 -11.71
CA LYS A 28 32.79 11.06 -12.50
C LYS A 28 31.99 10.08 -13.37
N ILE A 29 31.95 8.80 -13.04
CA ILE A 29 31.22 7.80 -13.79
C ILE A 29 29.78 7.78 -13.25
N TYR A 30 28.87 8.36 -14.00
CA TYR A 30 27.43 8.21 -13.77
C TYR A 30 27.01 6.88 -14.35
N THR A 31 26.69 5.91 -13.52
CA THR A 31 26.04 4.68 -13.97
C THR A 31 24.53 4.89 -13.89
N GLU A 32 23.89 5.12 -15.01
CA GLU A 32 22.44 5.12 -15.11
C GLU A 32 21.95 3.68 -15.10
N GLU A 33 21.22 3.29 -14.08
CA GLU A 33 20.54 2.00 -14.04
C GLU A 33 19.08 2.19 -14.46
N HIS A 34 18.72 1.58 -15.57
CA HIS A 34 17.35 1.57 -16.09
C HIS A 34 16.65 0.29 -15.66
N ARG A 35 15.52 0.44 -14.96
CA ARG A 35 14.65 -0.69 -14.61
C ARG A 35 13.28 -0.51 -15.24
N SER A 36 12.82 -1.54 -15.91
CA SER A 36 11.48 -1.61 -16.48
C SER A 36 10.76 -2.86 -15.99
N TYR A 37 9.56 -2.67 -15.46
CA TYR A 37 8.74 -3.80 -14.99
C TYR A 37 7.25 -3.54 -15.18
N GLY A 38 6.51 -4.61 -15.48
CA GLY A 38 5.07 -4.60 -15.61
C GLY A 38 4.41 -5.29 -14.41
N ILE A 39 3.30 -4.73 -13.95
CA ILE A 39 2.51 -5.27 -12.83
C ILE A 39 1.06 -5.39 -13.27
N HIS A 40 0.49 -6.58 -13.08
CA HIS A 40 -0.92 -6.86 -13.21
C HIS A 40 -1.57 -6.83 -11.82
N GLU A 41 -2.68 -6.14 -11.71
CA GLU A 41 -3.47 -6.10 -10.47
C GLU A 41 -4.92 -6.47 -10.75
N LEU A 42 -5.44 -7.39 -9.97
CA LEU A 42 -6.86 -7.70 -9.90
C LEU A 42 -7.35 -7.38 -8.49
N SER A 43 -8.33 -6.48 -8.38
CA SER A 43 -8.91 -6.05 -7.12
C SER A 43 -10.39 -6.40 -7.09
N TYR A 44 -10.84 -6.98 -5.99
CA TYR A 44 -12.25 -7.16 -5.69
C TYR A 44 -12.61 -6.38 -4.45
N GLN A 45 -13.64 -5.55 -4.55
CA GLN A 45 -14.15 -4.77 -3.42
C GLN A 45 -15.61 -5.14 -3.18
N PHE A 46 -15.89 -5.48 -1.93
CA PHE A 46 -17.23 -5.69 -1.39
C PHE A 46 -17.53 -4.59 -0.38
N ARG A 47 -18.66 -3.93 -0.51
CA ARG A 47 -19.14 -2.92 0.44
C ARG A 47 -20.61 -3.14 0.76
N SER A 48 -20.93 -3.15 2.05
CA SER A 48 -22.28 -3.15 2.58
C SER A 48 -22.50 -1.85 3.35
N ASP A 49 -23.43 -1.02 2.88
CA ASP A 49 -23.82 0.24 3.52
C ASP A 49 -24.96 0.02 4.52
N GLU A 50 -24.89 -1.06 5.31
CA GLU A 50 -25.84 -1.30 6.38
C GLU A 50 -25.69 -0.23 7.47
N VAL A 51 -26.82 0.39 7.88
CA VAL A 51 -26.82 1.56 8.78
C VAL A 51 -26.14 1.30 10.13
N LEU A 52 -26.27 0.09 10.66
CA LEU A 52 -25.72 -0.25 11.98
C LEU A 52 -24.36 -0.95 11.91
N LYS A 53 -24.05 -1.55 10.79
CA LYS A 53 -22.84 -2.37 10.61
C LYS A 53 -22.28 -2.24 9.20
N PRO A 54 -21.93 -1.01 8.76
CA PRO A 54 -21.28 -0.87 7.45
C PRO A 54 -19.98 -1.67 7.42
N LEU A 55 -19.76 -2.36 6.31
CA LEU A 55 -18.63 -3.25 6.11
C LEU A 55 -17.97 -2.98 4.76
N GLU A 56 -16.66 -2.97 4.74
CA GLU A 56 -15.87 -2.92 3.53
C GLU A 56 -14.81 -4.02 3.56
N ALA A 57 -14.72 -4.80 2.49
CA ALA A 57 -13.67 -5.78 2.29
C ALA A 57 -13.05 -5.59 0.91
N ILE A 58 -11.73 -5.52 0.85
CA ILE A 58 -10.97 -5.34 -0.38
C ILE A 58 -9.92 -6.44 -0.46
N GLY A 59 -9.99 -7.26 -1.50
CA GLY A 59 -8.97 -8.25 -1.84
C GLY A 59 -8.22 -7.83 -3.10
N ASN A 60 -6.89 -7.92 -3.08
CA ASN A 60 -6.04 -7.62 -4.22
C ASN A 60 -5.09 -8.78 -4.50
N VAL A 61 -4.92 -9.08 -5.78
CA VAL A 61 -3.88 -9.96 -6.30
C VAL A 61 -3.02 -9.15 -7.25
N GLN A 62 -1.75 -9.07 -6.98
CA GLN A 62 -0.77 -8.40 -7.82
C GLN A 62 0.28 -9.39 -8.27
N GLY A 63 0.65 -9.33 -9.53
CA GLY A 63 1.67 -10.19 -10.11
C GLY A 63 2.56 -9.44 -11.10
N GLY A 64 3.84 -9.70 -11.04
CA GLY A 64 4.85 -9.18 -11.94
C GLY A 64 6.03 -10.14 -12.04
N LYS A 65 7.08 -9.71 -12.70
CA LYS A 65 8.30 -10.52 -12.81
C LYS A 65 8.88 -10.79 -11.41
N GLY A 66 8.97 -12.04 -11.05
CA GLY A 66 9.57 -12.50 -9.80
C GLY A 66 8.70 -12.35 -8.54
N PHE A 67 7.42 -11.99 -8.66
CA PHE A 67 6.56 -11.93 -7.48
C PHE A 67 5.08 -12.18 -7.77
N VAL A 68 4.40 -12.69 -6.74
CA VAL A 68 2.95 -12.66 -6.60
C VAL A 68 2.62 -12.15 -5.20
N ARG A 69 1.79 -11.13 -5.11
CA ARG A 69 1.40 -10.48 -3.86
C ARG A 69 -0.12 -10.56 -3.69
N LEU A 70 -0.54 -11.11 -2.58
CA LEU A 70 -1.94 -11.20 -2.18
C LEU A 70 -2.15 -10.31 -0.97
N ASN A 71 -3.24 -9.56 -0.94
CA ASN A 71 -3.64 -8.86 0.27
C ASN A 71 -5.16 -8.80 0.42
N LEU A 72 -5.59 -8.74 1.67
CA LEU A 72 -6.96 -8.60 2.07
C LEU A 72 -7.05 -7.52 3.14
N ARG A 73 -7.91 -6.55 2.94
CA ARG A 73 -8.27 -5.53 3.93
C ARG A 73 -9.75 -5.67 4.29
N TYR A 74 -10.02 -5.62 5.57
CA TYR A 74 -11.35 -5.68 6.11
C TYR A 74 -11.56 -4.49 7.04
N LYS A 75 -12.68 -3.78 6.91
CA LYS A 75 -13.10 -2.71 7.81
C LYS A 75 -14.57 -2.88 8.14
N GLN A 76 -14.89 -2.80 9.41
CA GLN A 76 -16.27 -2.84 9.88
C GLN A 76 -16.51 -1.81 10.97
N HIS A 77 -17.63 -1.14 10.91
CA HIS A 77 -18.10 -0.23 11.94
C HIS A 77 -19.24 -0.85 12.71
N PHE A 78 -19.12 -0.91 14.01
CA PHE A 78 -20.17 -1.33 14.92
C PHE A 78 -20.72 -0.09 15.62
N VAL A 79 -21.96 0.27 15.29
CA VAL A 79 -22.63 1.41 15.90
C VAL A 79 -23.28 0.95 17.22
N GLY A 80 -23.00 1.66 18.31
CA GLY A 80 -23.62 1.40 19.60
C GLY A 80 -25.10 1.81 19.63
N LYS A 81 -25.80 1.44 20.70
CA LYS A 81 -27.24 1.75 20.90
C LYS A 81 -27.54 3.25 20.74
N ASP A 82 -26.63 4.11 21.16
CA ASP A 82 -26.77 5.57 21.11
C ASP A 82 -26.42 6.20 19.77
N LYS A 83 -26.27 5.48 18.68
CA LYS A 83 -25.90 5.96 17.34
C LYS A 83 -24.75 6.98 17.26
N ARG A 84 -24.36 7.59 18.39
CA ARG A 84 -23.25 8.56 18.52
C ARG A 84 -21.93 7.91 18.89
N ARG A 85 -21.94 6.67 19.30
CA ARG A 85 -20.76 5.90 19.70
C ARG A 85 -20.67 4.66 18.85
N GLY A 86 -19.49 4.38 18.36
CA GLY A 86 -19.23 3.20 17.55
C GLY A 86 -17.77 2.83 17.62
N VAL A 87 -17.48 1.60 17.27
CA VAL A 87 -16.12 1.06 17.17
C VAL A 87 -15.85 0.67 15.74
N TRP A 88 -14.75 1.16 15.19
CA TRP A 88 -14.20 0.71 13.93
C TRP A 88 -13.24 -0.43 14.19
N VAL A 89 -13.48 -1.54 13.53
CA VAL A 89 -12.56 -2.68 13.55
C VAL A 89 -11.97 -2.81 12.15
N GLN A 90 -10.66 -2.90 12.06
CA GLN A 90 -9.96 -3.15 10.82
C GLN A 90 -9.01 -4.33 10.96
N ALA A 91 -8.91 -5.12 9.91
CA ALA A 91 -7.96 -6.22 9.80
C ALA A 91 -7.28 -6.18 8.43
N TYR A 92 -6.04 -6.57 8.40
CA TYR A 92 -5.24 -6.67 7.20
C TYR A 92 -4.49 -8.01 7.20
N GLY A 93 -4.47 -8.67 6.06
CA GLY A 93 -3.64 -9.82 5.80
C GLY A 93 -2.94 -9.67 4.46
N GLY A 94 -1.65 -9.90 4.42
CA GLY A 94 -0.84 -9.87 3.22
C GLY A 94 0.07 -11.09 3.13
N TRP A 95 0.25 -11.61 1.92
CA TRP A 95 1.11 -12.76 1.66
C TRP A 95 1.80 -12.63 0.29
N LEU A 96 3.09 -12.97 0.26
CA LEU A 96 3.93 -13.06 -0.93
C LEU A 96 4.29 -14.53 -1.18
N PRO A 97 3.41 -15.30 -1.85
CA PRO A 97 3.69 -16.71 -2.15
C PRO A 97 4.86 -16.91 -3.09
N VAL A 98 5.12 -15.94 -3.96
CA VAL A 98 6.28 -15.92 -4.85
C VAL A 98 7.05 -14.63 -4.61
N TYR A 99 8.33 -14.75 -4.32
CA TYR A 99 9.26 -13.63 -4.15
C TYR A 99 10.65 -14.11 -4.60
N ASP A 100 10.93 -13.89 -5.88
CA ASP A 100 12.18 -14.30 -6.52
C ASP A 100 12.79 -13.09 -7.24
N SER A 101 13.68 -12.39 -6.54
CA SER A 101 14.42 -11.23 -7.04
C SER A 101 13.55 -10.25 -7.86
N PRO A 102 12.43 -9.75 -7.33
CA PRO A 102 11.57 -8.85 -8.08
C PRO A 102 12.27 -7.51 -8.33
N ASP A 103 12.08 -6.95 -9.53
CA ASP A 103 12.57 -5.61 -9.87
C ASP A 103 11.85 -4.52 -9.04
N ALA A 104 10.64 -4.82 -8.58
CA ALA A 104 9.83 -3.94 -7.75
C ALA A 104 10.01 -4.21 -6.25
N ALA A 105 10.00 -3.17 -5.43
CA ALA A 105 10.09 -3.28 -3.96
C ALA A 105 8.71 -3.63 -3.35
N VAL A 106 8.26 -4.86 -3.52
CA VAL A 106 6.89 -5.32 -3.24
C VAL A 106 6.60 -5.74 -1.79
N GLY A 107 7.49 -5.52 -0.85
CA GLY A 107 7.28 -5.85 0.56
C GLY A 107 6.02 -5.20 1.18
N PHE A 108 5.65 -5.66 2.36
CA PHE A 108 4.57 -5.08 3.17
C PHE A 108 5.10 -4.08 4.18
N THR A 109 4.27 -3.10 4.54
CA THR A 109 4.57 -2.17 5.63
C THR A 109 3.33 -1.90 6.47
N ILE A 110 3.52 -1.91 7.77
CA ILE A 110 2.46 -1.58 8.75
C ILE A 110 2.19 -0.07 8.78
N ASN A 111 3.19 0.69 8.41
CA ASN A 111 3.23 2.13 8.54
C ASN A 111 2.43 2.82 7.43
N GLY A 112 1.52 3.70 7.81
CA GLY A 112 0.70 4.51 6.88
C GLY A 112 1.23 5.92 6.64
N MET A 113 2.43 6.26 7.14
CA MET A 113 3.01 7.59 6.94
C MET A 113 4.14 7.56 5.92
N ALA A 114 4.11 8.48 4.97
CA ALA A 114 5.19 8.69 4.03
C ALA A 114 6.31 9.51 4.67
N SER A 115 7.53 9.00 4.64
CA SER A 115 8.75 9.78 4.82
C SER A 115 9.67 9.53 3.62
N SER A 116 10.68 10.37 3.45
CA SER A 116 11.58 10.33 2.29
C SER A 116 12.18 8.96 1.98
N GLY A 117 12.37 8.12 2.99
CA GLY A 117 12.89 6.76 2.82
C GLY A 117 11.85 5.71 2.38
N TYR A 118 10.57 6.04 2.38
CA TYR A 118 9.49 5.08 2.10
C TYR A 118 8.95 5.12 0.68
N PHE A 119 9.29 6.11 -0.12
CA PHE A 119 8.90 6.20 -1.52
C PHE A 119 9.38 5.01 -2.36
N SER A 120 10.48 4.39 -1.98
CA SER A 120 11.01 3.20 -2.64
C SER A 120 10.07 1.98 -2.60
N ARG A 121 9.04 2.01 -1.75
CA ARG A 121 8.06 0.93 -1.62
C ARG A 121 6.72 1.22 -2.27
N ASP A 122 6.52 2.40 -2.81
CA ASP A 122 5.37 2.73 -3.65
C ASP A 122 5.63 2.30 -5.10
N TYR A 123 5.83 1.00 -5.29
CA TYR A 123 6.19 0.40 -6.58
C TYR A 123 5.09 0.51 -7.65
N MET A 124 3.86 0.92 -7.27
CA MET A 124 2.75 1.19 -8.17
C MET A 124 2.59 2.68 -8.47
N PHE A 125 3.33 3.54 -7.79
CA PHE A 125 3.21 5.00 -7.86
C PHE A 125 1.80 5.52 -7.58
N ASP A 126 1.06 4.82 -6.72
CA ASP A 126 -0.31 5.17 -6.34
C ASP A 126 -0.40 6.21 -5.23
N GLN A 127 0.65 6.37 -4.47
CA GLN A 127 0.66 7.13 -3.23
C GLN A 127 1.40 8.46 -3.38
N TRP A 128 1.99 8.66 -4.56
CA TRP A 128 2.71 9.88 -4.85
C TRP A 128 1.74 11.02 -5.19
N LEU A 129 1.81 12.09 -4.42
CA LEU A 129 1.05 13.32 -4.68
C LEU A 129 2.02 14.41 -5.14
N GLY A 130 1.87 14.85 -6.38
CA GLY A 130 2.69 15.91 -6.96
C GLY A 130 2.70 17.18 -6.10
N GLY A 131 3.86 17.79 -5.93
CA GLY A 131 4.04 19.03 -5.17
C GLY A 131 4.11 18.86 -3.65
N ARG A 132 4.09 17.65 -3.13
CA ARG A 132 4.30 17.39 -1.70
C ARG A 132 5.62 16.68 -1.49
N ASN A 133 6.53 17.34 -0.79
CA ASN A 133 7.79 16.76 -0.38
C ASN A 133 7.74 16.35 1.09
N ALA A 134 8.21 15.14 1.40
CA ALA A 134 8.19 14.60 2.76
C ALA A 134 9.22 15.23 3.70
N GLU A 135 10.16 16.05 3.20
CA GLU A 135 11.34 16.44 3.96
C GLU A 135 11.21 17.77 4.70
N SER A 136 10.38 18.70 4.27
CA SER A 136 10.28 20.01 4.94
C SER A 136 9.01 20.80 4.62
N GLY A 137 8.59 21.68 5.54
CA GLY A 137 7.52 22.64 5.38
C GLY A 137 6.11 22.12 5.70
N ILE A 138 5.10 22.93 5.40
CA ILE A 138 3.68 22.60 5.64
C ILE A 138 3.18 21.41 4.84
N PHE A 139 3.93 20.96 3.87
CA PHE A 139 3.63 19.79 3.05
C PHE A 139 4.42 18.54 3.48
N SER A 140 5.23 18.66 4.53
CA SER A 140 5.95 17.56 5.13
C SER A 140 4.96 16.65 5.82
N HIS A 141 4.93 15.45 5.88
CA HIS A 141 3.99 14.52 6.53
C HIS A 141 2.72 14.24 5.73
N GLN A 142 2.90 13.48 4.68
CA GLN A 142 1.77 12.84 4.03
C GLN A 142 1.38 11.59 4.81
N VAL A 143 0.13 11.58 5.26
CA VAL A 143 -0.47 10.38 5.82
C VAL A 143 -1.30 9.72 4.74
N TYR A 144 -0.96 8.53 4.35
CA TYR A 144 -1.76 7.71 3.45
C TYR A 144 -1.97 6.32 4.05
N GLU A 145 -3.06 5.72 3.66
CA GLU A 145 -3.40 4.39 4.12
C GLU A 145 -2.66 3.37 3.25
N LYS A 146 -1.63 2.74 3.81
CA LYS A 146 -0.91 1.65 3.18
C LYS A 146 -1.25 0.35 3.90
N ASP A 147 -0.91 -0.76 3.38
CA ASP A 147 -1.13 -2.13 3.84
C ASP A 147 -2.01 -2.26 5.11
N ALA A 148 -1.43 -2.28 6.31
CA ALA A 148 -2.18 -2.42 7.57
C ALA A 148 -2.87 -1.12 8.04
N GLY A 149 -2.64 0.01 7.38
CA GLY A 149 -3.35 1.27 7.65
C GLY A 149 -3.03 1.96 8.98
N LEU A 150 -1.95 1.59 9.64
CA LEU A 150 -1.55 2.22 10.90
C LEU A 150 -0.89 3.58 10.64
N LYS A 151 -1.45 4.63 11.23
CA LYS A 151 -0.95 6.01 11.12
C LYS A 151 0.15 6.27 12.14
N THR A 152 1.26 5.56 12.03
CA THR A 152 2.40 5.69 12.93
C THR A 152 3.70 5.78 12.15
N LEU A 153 4.61 6.62 12.62
CA LEU A 153 6.00 6.65 12.17
C LEU A 153 6.75 5.55 12.90
N SER A 154 7.02 4.46 12.21
CA SER A 154 7.79 3.37 12.76
C SER A 154 8.65 2.72 11.68
N THR A 155 9.87 2.39 12.01
CA THR A 155 10.75 1.56 11.17
C THR A 155 10.47 0.07 11.37
N ILE A 156 9.63 -0.27 12.34
CA ILE A 156 9.20 -1.63 12.65
C ILE A 156 7.99 -1.99 11.76
N GLY A 157 7.79 -3.27 11.49
CA GLY A 157 6.62 -3.75 10.77
C GLY A 157 6.79 -3.72 9.25
N ILE A 158 7.99 -4.09 8.79
CA ILE A 158 8.30 -4.36 7.40
C ILE A 158 8.43 -5.86 7.23
N GLY A 159 7.77 -6.44 6.24
CA GLY A 159 7.81 -7.88 5.97
C GLY A 159 7.87 -8.17 4.48
N ASP A 160 8.66 -9.19 4.13
CA ASP A 160 8.87 -9.61 2.74
C ASP A 160 8.15 -10.92 2.39
N LYS A 161 7.52 -11.59 3.37
CA LYS A 161 6.79 -12.84 3.14
C LYS A 161 5.31 -12.74 3.47
N TRP A 162 4.98 -12.27 4.64
CA TRP A 162 3.60 -12.10 5.08
C TRP A 162 3.49 -10.99 6.12
N MET A 163 2.30 -10.46 6.26
CA MET A 163 1.96 -9.48 7.27
C MET A 163 0.51 -9.67 7.71
N ILE A 164 0.27 -9.57 9.01
CA ILE A 164 -1.07 -9.48 9.60
C ILE A 164 -1.10 -8.25 10.49
N GLY A 165 -2.13 -7.47 10.37
CA GLY A 165 -2.34 -6.27 11.18
C GLY A 165 -3.81 -6.06 11.48
N GLY A 166 -4.09 -5.30 12.52
CA GLY A 166 -5.46 -4.95 12.90
C GLY A 166 -5.49 -3.83 13.91
N GLY A 167 -6.67 -3.23 14.05
CA GLY A 167 -6.91 -2.14 14.98
C GLY A 167 -8.41 -1.95 15.25
N ALA A 168 -8.72 -1.25 16.31
CA ALA A 168 -10.07 -0.89 16.69
C ALA A 168 -10.11 0.55 17.24
#